data_cd481333fd15b5a9c150c5a43b30404d
#
_entry.id   cd481333fd15b5a9c150c5a43b30404d
#
_cell.length_a   1.000
_cell.length_b   1.000
_cell.length_c   1.000
_cell.angle_alpha   90.00
_cell.angle_beta   90.00
_cell.angle_gamma   90.00
#
_symmetry.space_group_name_H-M   'P 1'
#
loop_
_entity.id
_entity.type
_entity.pdbx_description
1 polymer ?
#
loop_
_entity_poly.entity_id
_entity_poly.type
_entity_poly.pdbx_seq_one_letter_code
_entity_poly.pdbx_strand_id
1 'polypeptide(L)'
;MKFKNLVNLYNNYKLFKNGIENWFSVAINMIILKREVTCKIKNIGSVKVEKGENLLNSSLFRAVVSSNSENISNKQKKILKTYLNQMKDEIVTITNLEDEREFKFINKEIFTIFESFFYGEYENIPYCNSKKNLIDIGANLGDTALYFANKGYDVIAFEPLPNICEIAYKNIGLNPQYKEKIRFINKAVSYKKGKITIGYDNNNSASAGEFKKFNNEIEVETITIEDILQEYHIKPDILKIDCEGCEVNIIKNSDLSMFSEIIMEYHTNFTGVDENILIDILEKENFRLESIKKGNTEGMGIIHMVNVNQ
;
A
#
# COMPACT_ATOMS: atom_id res chain seq x y z
N MET A 1 -13.29 26.01 -14.36
CA MET A 1 -13.22 24.72 -13.64
C MET A 1 -13.00 23.63 -14.68
N LYS A 2 -11.88 22.88 -14.64
CA LYS A 2 -11.56 21.89 -15.68
C LYS A 2 -12.56 20.72 -15.59
N PHE A 3 -13.02 20.19 -16.73
CA PHE A 3 -14.00 19.08 -16.83
C PHE A 3 -13.67 17.89 -15.91
N LYS A 4 -12.38 17.56 -15.78
CA LYS A 4 -11.86 16.50 -14.89
C LYS A 4 -12.24 16.75 -13.41
N ASN A 5 -12.30 18.00 -12.95
CA ASN A 5 -12.70 18.35 -11.58
C ASN A 5 -14.21 18.16 -11.35
N LEU A 6 -15.03 18.32 -12.38
CA LEU A 6 -16.48 18.10 -12.31
C LEU A 6 -16.81 16.60 -12.26
N VAL A 7 -16.10 15.77 -13.01
CA VAL A 7 -16.28 14.30 -12.99
C VAL A 7 -15.87 13.75 -11.62
N ASN A 8 -14.73 14.19 -11.07
CA ASN A 8 -14.30 13.80 -9.73
C ASN A 8 -15.31 14.26 -8.66
N LEU A 9 -15.86 15.46 -8.76
CA LEU A 9 -16.88 15.98 -7.84
C LEU A 9 -18.16 15.15 -7.91
N TYR A 10 -18.57 14.74 -9.11
CA TYR A 10 -19.76 13.90 -9.31
C TYR A 10 -19.57 12.48 -8.77
N ASN A 11 -18.42 11.86 -9.03
CA ASN A 11 -18.10 10.53 -8.52
C ASN A 11 -18.03 10.53 -6.99
N ASN A 12 -17.36 11.51 -6.40
CA ASN A 12 -17.31 11.71 -4.95
C ASN A 12 -18.70 11.94 -4.35
N TYR A 13 -19.57 12.72 -5.03
CA TYR A 13 -20.97 12.93 -4.62
C TYR A 13 -21.76 11.62 -4.62
N LYS A 14 -21.62 10.80 -5.67
CA LYS A 14 -22.32 9.51 -5.78
C LYS A 14 -21.91 8.55 -4.66
N LEU A 15 -20.60 8.46 -4.38
CA LEU A 15 -20.07 7.67 -3.29
C LEU A 15 -20.58 8.16 -1.92
N PHE A 16 -20.56 9.47 -1.70
CA PHE A 16 -21.05 10.11 -0.49
C PHE A 16 -22.53 9.81 -0.23
N LYS A 17 -23.36 9.99 -1.26
CA LYS A 17 -24.81 9.71 -1.23
C LYS A 17 -25.10 8.23 -0.94
N ASN A 18 -24.30 7.33 -1.46
CA ASN A 18 -24.53 5.90 -1.28
C ASN A 18 -24.06 5.37 0.08
N GLY A 19 -22.98 5.93 0.66
CA GLY A 19 -22.38 5.44 1.90
C GLY A 19 -22.80 6.14 3.17
N ILE A 20 -23.38 7.33 3.07
CA ILE A 20 -23.73 8.15 4.23
C ILE A 20 -25.25 8.32 4.29
N GLU A 21 -25.88 7.91 5.40
CA GLU A 21 -27.32 8.02 5.58
C GLU A 21 -27.81 9.48 5.58
N ASN A 22 -27.09 10.34 6.30
CA ASN A 22 -27.39 11.77 6.41
C ASN A 22 -26.52 12.64 5.49
N TRP A 23 -26.18 12.13 4.30
CA TRP A 23 -25.23 12.73 3.35
C TRP A 23 -25.53 14.20 3.03
N PHE A 24 -26.80 14.58 2.90
CA PHE A 24 -27.21 15.94 2.57
C PHE A 24 -26.88 16.92 3.71
N SER A 25 -27.18 16.54 4.96
CA SER A 25 -26.79 17.31 6.15
C SER A 25 -25.28 17.44 6.26
N VAL A 26 -24.56 16.36 6.01
CA VAL A 26 -23.08 16.33 6.04
C VAL A 26 -22.53 17.28 4.97
N ALA A 27 -23.02 17.20 3.72
CA ALA A 27 -22.59 18.07 2.63
C ALA A 27 -22.82 19.56 2.94
N ILE A 28 -24.01 19.93 3.42
CA ILE A 28 -24.32 21.33 3.78
C ILE A 28 -23.43 21.81 4.92
N ASN A 29 -23.33 21.07 6.00
CA ASN A 29 -22.58 21.52 7.18
C ASN A 29 -21.09 21.63 6.90
N MET A 30 -20.50 20.70 6.16
CA MET A 30 -19.07 20.71 5.86
C MET A 30 -18.70 21.70 4.75
N ILE A 31 -19.42 21.67 3.62
CA ILE A 31 -19.03 22.43 2.42
C ILE A 31 -19.50 23.89 2.51
N ILE A 32 -20.74 24.12 2.95
CA ILE A 32 -21.37 25.44 2.93
C ILE A 32 -21.20 26.15 4.27
N LEU A 33 -21.57 25.52 5.38
CA LEU A 33 -21.60 26.14 6.69
C LEU A 33 -20.27 26.03 7.44
N LYS A 34 -19.36 25.16 6.99
CA LYS A 34 -18.06 24.88 7.61
C LYS A 34 -18.18 24.61 9.11
N ARG A 35 -19.15 23.78 9.49
CA ARG A 35 -19.46 23.38 10.88
C ARG A 35 -19.12 21.90 11.06
N GLU A 36 -18.89 21.53 12.32
CA GLU A 36 -18.82 20.11 12.68
C GLU A 36 -20.15 19.40 12.41
N VAL A 37 -20.09 18.13 12.05
CA VAL A 37 -21.27 17.31 11.77
C VAL A 37 -21.03 15.85 12.12
N THR A 38 -22.06 15.18 12.63
CA THR A 38 -22.02 13.72 12.80
C THR A 38 -22.39 13.06 11.48
N CYS A 39 -21.45 12.33 10.91
CA CYS A 39 -21.63 11.55 9.71
C CYS A 39 -22.11 10.13 10.09
N LYS A 40 -23.29 9.72 9.59
CA LYS A 40 -23.84 8.38 9.80
C LYS A 40 -23.50 7.50 8.60
N ILE A 41 -22.58 6.57 8.79
CA ILE A 41 -22.13 5.66 7.74
C ILE A 41 -23.03 4.42 7.75
N LYS A 42 -23.62 4.11 6.59
CA LYS A 42 -24.56 2.97 6.44
C LYS A 42 -23.92 1.68 6.94
N ASN A 43 -24.64 0.94 7.76
CA ASN A 43 -24.27 -0.39 8.27
C ASN A 43 -22.98 -0.44 9.12
N ILE A 44 -22.34 0.71 9.43
CA ILE A 44 -21.07 0.72 10.16
C ILE A 44 -21.21 1.49 11.48
N GLY A 45 -21.69 2.72 11.44
CA GLY A 45 -21.82 3.54 12.64
C GLY A 45 -21.78 5.03 12.36
N SER A 46 -21.50 5.83 13.39
CA SER A 46 -21.44 7.28 13.26
C SER A 46 -20.08 7.82 13.67
N VAL A 47 -19.61 8.86 12.98
CA VAL A 47 -18.36 9.55 13.29
C VAL A 47 -18.59 11.06 13.29
N LYS A 48 -17.93 11.75 14.19
CA LYS A 48 -17.95 13.21 14.29
C LYS A 48 -16.85 13.77 13.41
N VAL A 49 -17.22 14.59 12.44
CA VAL A 49 -16.30 15.28 11.52
C VAL A 49 -16.18 16.73 11.96
N GLU A 50 -14.95 17.20 12.19
CA GLU A 50 -14.68 18.53 12.70
C GLU A 50 -14.67 19.62 11.62
N LYS A 51 -14.79 20.88 12.06
CA LYS A 51 -14.71 22.03 11.17
C LYS A 51 -13.35 22.08 10.48
N GLY A 52 -13.36 22.13 9.14
CA GLY A 52 -12.14 22.26 8.33
C GLY A 52 -11.47 20.95 7.96
N GLU A 53 -11.97 19.83 8.44
CA GLU A 53 -11.53 18.49 8.01
C GLU A 53 -11.88 18.28 6.55
N ASN A 54 -10.87 17.96 5.72
CA ASN A 54 -11.10 17.69 4.30
C ASN A 54 -11.58 16.25 4.13
N LEU A 55 -12.90 16.06 4.13
CA LEU A 55 -13.51 14.73 4.07
C LEU A 55 -13.09 13.93 2.83
N LEU A 56 -12.80 14.59 1.73
CA LEU A 56 -12.41 13.95 0.47
C LEU A 56 -11.00 13.32 0.53
N ASN A 57 -10.15 13.82 1.43
CA ASN A 57 -8.78 13.34 1.63
C ASN A 57 -8.63 12.62 2.97
N SER A 58 -9.73 12.49 3.76
CA SER A 58 -9.67 11.86 5.07
C SER A 58 -9.73 10.34 4.96
N SER A 59 -9.10 9.66 5.90
CA SER A 59 -9.23 8.20 6.12
C SER A 59 -10.70 7.77 6.24
N LEU A 60 -11.55 8.66 6.78
CA LEU A 60 -12.99 8.45 6.87
C LEU A 60 -13.64 8.30 5.49
N PHE A 61 -13.33 9.17 4.53
CA PHE A 61 -13.90 9.10 3.19
C PHE A 61 -13.51 7.80 2.50
N ARG A 62 -12.26 7.37 2.64
CA ARG A 62 -11.77 6.11 2.09
C ARG A 62 -12.45 4.90 2.77
N ALA A 63 -12.65 4.93 4.09
CA ALA A 63 -13.42 3.93 4.81
C ALA A 63 -14.89 3.88 4.34
N VAL A 64 -15.51 5.04 4.05
CA VAL A 64 -16.86 5.14 3.49
C VAL A 64 -16.93 4.57 2.08
N VAL A 65 -15.94 4.87 1.24
CA VAL A 65 -15.83 4.29 -0.11
C VAL A 65 -15.75 2.78 -0.04
N SER A 66 -14.92 2.27 0.87
CA SER A 66 -14.78 0.83 1.11
C SER A 66 -16.07 0.19 1.61
N SER A 67 -16.86 0.90 2.45
CA SER A 67 -18.13 0.39 2.98
C SER A 67 -19.23 0.33 1.95
N ASN A 68 -19.10 1.02 0.82
CA ASN A 68 -20.09 1.08 -0.25
C ASN A 68 -19.98 -0.03 -1.29
N SER A 69 -18.95 -0.87 -1.25
CA SER A 69 -18.97 -2.08 -2.03
C SER A 69 -20.09 -2.97 -1.48
N GLU A 70 -21.09 -3.28 -2.29
CA GLU A 70 -22.23 -4.14 -1.94
C GLU A 70 -21.78 -5.53 -1.43
N ASN A 71 -20.48 -5.82 -1.52
CA ASN A 71 -19.80 -7.07 -1.21
C ASN A 71 -18.94 -7.05 0.07
N ILE A 72 -19.03 -6.03 0.94
CA ILE A 72 -18.26 -6.03 2.19
C ILE A 72 -18.79 -7.08 3.16
N SER A 73 -17.92 -8.00 3.55
CA SER A 73 -18.21 -9.05 4.54
C SER A 73 -18.51 -8.46 5.93
N ASN A 74 -19.20 -9.23 6.77
CA ASN A 74 -19.44 -8.84 8.17
C ASN A 74 -18.13 -8.63 8.95
N LYS A 75 -17.09 -9.40 8.62
CA LYS A 75 -15.74 -9.28 9.20
C LYS A 75 -15.12 -7.92 8.85
N GLN A 76 -15.16 -7.53 7.59
CA GLN A 76 -14.69 -6.21 7.13
C GLN A 76 -15.46 -5.06 7.78
N LYS A 77 -16.80 -5.18 7.92
CA LYS A 77 -17.62 -4.19 8.65
C LYS A 77 -17.17 -4.02 10.11
N LYS A 78 -16.81 -5.13 10.79
CA LYS A 78 -16.29 -5.10 12.16
C LYS A 78 -14.95 -4.34 12.23
N ILE A 79 -14.03 -4.62 11.31
CA ILE A 79 -12.73 -3.95 11.24
C ILE A 79 -12.91 -2.44 11.05
N LEU A 80 -13.73 -2.03 10.09
CA LEU A 80 -14.03 -0.62 9.84
C LEU A 80 -14.66 0.07 11.06
N LYS A 81 -15.61 -0.59 11.74
CA LYS A 81 -16.23 -0.06 12.95
C LYS A 81 -15.21 0.13 14.07
N THR A 82 -14.31 -0.82 14.26
CA THR A 82 -13.23 -0.71 15.25
C THR A 82 -12.32 0.47 14.92
N TYR A 83 -11.87 0.59 13.66
CA TYR A 83 -11.06 1.71 13.21
C TYR A 83 -11.75 3.08 13.41
N LEU A 84 -13.02 3.20 13.04
CA LEU A 84 -13.78 4.46 13.19
C LEU A 84 -13.86 4.94 14.63
N ASN A 85 -13.89 4.04 15.61
CA ASN A 85 -13.86 4.39 17.02
C ASN A 85 -12.49 4.91 17.48
N GLN A 86 -11.43 4.61 16.77
CA GLN A 86 -10.03 4.97 17.06
C GLN A 86 -9.47 6.04 16.10
N MET A 87 -10.26 6.54 15.15
CA MET A 87 -9.73 7.39 14.07
C MET A 87 -9.10 8.71 14.53
N LYS A 88 -9.33 9.12 15.77
CA LYS A 88 -8.70 10.31 16.40
C LYS A 88 -7.51 9.96 17.28
N ASP A 89 -7.26 8.69 17.51
CA ASP A 89 -6.14 8.23 18.32
C ASP A 89 -4.85 8.32 17.50
N GLU A 90 -3.73 8.55 18.15
CA GLU A 90 -2.41 8.56 17.52
C GLU A 90 -2.02 7.15 17.05
N ILE A 91 -2.46 6.15 17.79
CA ILE A 91 -2.21 4.72 17.48
C ILE A 91 -3.56 4.05 17.30
N VAL A 92 -3.68 3.30 16.22
CA VAL A 92 -4.87 2.51 15.88
C VAL A 92 -4.55 1.02 15.87
N THR A 93 -5.56 0.21 16.17
CA THR A 93 -5.48 -1.24 16.06
C THR A 93 -6.26 -1.69 14.82
N ILE A 94 -5.58 -2.40 13.94
CA ILE A 94 -6.15 -2.98 12.72
C ILE A 94 -6.14 -4.50 12.86
N THR A 95 -7.29 -5.12 12.64
CA THR A 95 -7.42 -6.58 12.61
C THR A 95 -7.15 -7.07 11.20
N ASN A 96 -6.25 -8.02 11.06
CA ASN A 96 -6.00 -8.69 9.78
C ASN A 96 -7.23 -9.50 9.36
N LEU A 97 -7.69 -9.28 8.13
CA LEU A 97 -8.88 -9.93 7.59
C LEU A 97 -8.73 -11.45 7.52
N GLU A 98 -7.54 -11.95 7.26
CA GLU A 98 -7.26 -13.38 7.04
C GLU A 98 -7.35 -14.21 8.32
N ASP A 99 -6.57 -13.82 9.34
CA ASP A 99 -6.36 -14.63 10.56
C ASP A 99 -6.87 -14.00 11.86
N GLU A 100 -7.47 -12.81 11.76
CA GLU A 100 -8.03 -12.03 12.88
C GLU A 100 -7.01 -11.53 13.91
N ARG A 101 -5.72 -11.62 13.63
CA ARG A 101 -4.69 -11.03 14.50
C ARG A 101 -4.73 -9.52 14.45
N GLU A 102 -4.42 -8.90 15.57
CA GLU A 102 -4.42 -7.45 15.73
C GLU A 102 -3.01 -6.87 15.60
N PHE A 103 -2.93 -5.76 14.87
CA PHE A 103 -1.71 -4.99 14.65
C PHE A 103 -1.92 -3.55 15.05
N LYS A 104 -0.89 -2.94 15.63
CA LYS A 104 -0.92 -1.53 16.01
C LYS A 104 -0.12 -0.69 15.03
N PHE A 105 -0.70 0.44 14.63
CA PHE A 105 -0.09 1.36 13.69
C PHE A 105 -0.22 2.81 14.16
N ILE A 106 0.76 3.62 13.81
CA ILE A 106 0.59 5.08 13.84
C ILE A 106 -0.53 5.43 12.86
N ASN A 107 -1.48 6.24 13.31
CA ASN A 107 -2.68 6.61 12.52
C ASN A 107 -2.33 7.62 11.43
N LYS A 108 -1.53 7.20 10.47
CA LYS A 108 -1.19 7.94 9.26
C LYS A 108 -1.41 7.05 8.06
N GLU A 109 -1.90 7.66 6.97
CA GLU A 109 -2.08 7.01 5.66
C GLU A 109 -2.72 5.61 5.76
N ILE A 110 -3.73 5.50 6.60
CA ILE A 110 -4.39 4.23 6.97
C ILE A 110 -4.88 3.43 5.75
N PHE A 111 -5.04 4.08 4.59
CA PHE A 111 -5.47 3.41 3.38
C PHE A 111 -4.43 2.39 2.90
N THR A 112 -3.15 2.74 2.94
CA THR A 112 -2.05 1.82 2.60
C THR A 112 -2.07 0.59 3.51
N ILE A 113 -2.27 0.81 4.83
CA ILE A 113 -2.40 -0.30 5.78
C ILE A 113 -3.64 -1.17 5.46
N PHE A 114 -4.72 -0.55 4.99
CA PHE A 114 -5.93 -1.29 4.59
C PHE A 114 -5.72 -2.15 3.34
N GLU A 115 -4.85 -1.74 2.40
CA GLU A 115 -4.52 -2.53 1.22
C GLU A 115 -4.01 -3.90 1.63
N SER A 116 -3.04 -3.94 2.54
CA SER A 116 -2.48 -5.18 3.06
C SER A 116 -3.44 -5.96 3.97
N PHE A 117 -4.10 -5.31 4.93
CA PHE A 117 -4.79 -5.97 6.05
C PHE A 117 -6.30 -6.12 5.88
N PHE A 118 -6.91 -5.30 5.03
CA PHE A 118 -8.37 -5.23 4.89
C PHE A 118 -8.89 -5.62 3.51
N TYR A 119 -8.16 -5.25 2.43
CA TYR A 119 -8.59 -5.60 1.07
C TYR A 119 -8.07 -6.95 0.59
N GLY A 120 -7.17 -7.59 1.34
CA GLY A 120 -6.61 -8.88 1.01
C GLY A 120 -5.79 -8.87 -0.28
N GLU A 121 -4.98 -7.85 -0.45
CA GLU A 121 -4.15 -7.72 -1.65
C GLU A 121 -3.23 -8.92 -1.85
N TYR A 122 -2.69 -9.44 -0.75
CA TYR A 122 -1.72 -10.53 -0.70
C TYR A 122 -2.31 -11.82 -0.11
N GLU A 123 -3.64 -11.97 -0.08
CA GLU A 123 -4.29 -13.16 0.52
C GLU A 123 -3.91 -14.48 -0.15
N ASN A 124 -3.64 -14.46 -1.45
CA ASN A 124 -3.25 -15.64 -2.22
C ASN A 124 -1.84 -16.15 -1.90
N ILE A 125 -1.00 -15.36 -1.22
CA ILE A 125 0.32 -15.79 -0.78
C ILE A 125 0.18 -16.66 0.46
N PRO A 126 0.67 -17.91 0.45
CA PRO A 126 0.45 -18.85 1.54
C PRO A 126 1.20 -18.47 2.81
N TYR A 127 0.68 -18.93 3.95
CA TYR A 127 1.45 -18.95 5.21
C TYR A 127 2.66 -19.86 5.08
N CYS A 128 3.80 -19.41 5.59
CA CYS A 128 5.06 -20.12 5.50
C CYS A 128 5.39 -20.82 6.83
N ASN A 129 5.56 -22.14 6.80
CA ASN A 129 5.98 -22.94 7.95
C ASN A 129 7.47 -23.32 7.92
N SER A 130 8.21 -22.91 6.88
CA SER A 130 9.64 -23.10 6.71
C SER A 130 10.33 -21.73 6.69
N LYS A 131 11.65 -21.73 6.86
CA LYS A 131 12.41 -20.48 6.73
C LYS A 131 12.43 -20.05 5.26
N LYS A 132 11.67 -19.01 4.94
CA LYS A 132 11.63 -18.37 3.62
C LYS A 132 11.90 -16.88 3.76
N ASN A 133 12.64 -16.33 2.80
CA ASN A 133 12.99 -14.91 2.79
C ASN A 133 12.17 -14.17 1.74
N LEU A 134 11.67 -13.01 2.13
CA LEU A 134 10.95 -12.10 1.25
C LEU A 134 11.70 -10.76 1.19
N ILE A 135 11.93 -10.26 -0.02
CA ILE A 135 12.42 -8.90 -0.25
C ILE A 135 11.20 -8.04 -0.58
N ASP A 136 11.00 -6.97 0.20
CA ASP A 136 9.89 -6.01 0.04
C ASP A 136 10.46 -4.67 -0.42
N ILE A 137 10.23 -4.31 -1.68
CA ILE A 137 10.66 -3.06 -2.29
C ILE A 137 9.50 -2.07 -2.31
N GLY A 138 9.70 -0.89 -1.70
CA GLY A 138 8.64 0.10 -1.47
C GLY A 138 7.79 -0.30 -0.28
N ALA A 139 8.43 -0.57 0.85
CA ALA A 139 7.76 -1.07 2.05
C ALA A 139 6.98 0.00 2.83
N ASN A 140 7.02 1.24 2.38
CA ASN A 140 6.26 2.36 2.89
C ASN A 140 6.22 2.40 4.43
N LEU A 141 5.04 2.32 5.04
CA LEU A 141 4.84 2.39 6.49
C LEU A 141 5.22 1.09 7.24
N GLY A 142 5.80 0.11 6.53
CA GLY A 142 6.15 -1.20 7.06
C GLY A 142 4.96 -2.13 7.27
N ASP A 143 3.82 -1.81 6.72
CA ASP A 143 2.59 -2.59 6.79
C ASP A 143 2.71 -3.90 6.03
N THR A 144 3.23 -3.90 4.79
CA THR A 144 3.51 -5.11 4.01
C THR A 144 4.56 -6.00 4.70
N ALA A 145 5.62 -5.39 5.25
CA ALA A 145 6.63 -6.14 6.02
C ALA A 145 6.01 -6.85 7.24
N LEU A 146 5.13 -6.17 7.99
CA LEU A 146 4.40 -6.76 9.12
C LEU A 146 3.43 -7.86 8.66
N TYR A 147 2.74 -7.65 7.55
CA TYR A 147 1.83 -8.61 6.98
C TYR A 147 2.52 -9.93 6.60
N PHE A 148 3.64 -9.85 5.87
CA PHE A 148 4.41 -11.03 5.47
C PHE A 148 5.15 -11.69 6.65
N ALA A 149 5.64 -10.92 7.63
CA ALA A 149 6.20 -11.47 8.85
C ALA A 149 5.14 -12.28 9.64
N ASN A 150 3.87 -11.82 9.65
CA ASN A 150 2.75 -12.56 10.20
C ASN A 150 2.49 -13.87 9.45
N LYS A 151 2.67 -13.88 8.13
CA LYS A 151 2.58 -15.10 7.32
C LYS A 151 3.75 -16.07 7.51
N GLY A 152 4.77 -15.68 8.28
CA GLY A 152 5.89 -16.55 8.65
C GLY A 152 7.21 -16.26 7.92
N TYR A 153 7.23 -15.31 6.99
CA TYR A 153 8.44 -14.94 6.24
C TYR A 153 9.41 -14.14 7.08
N ASP A 154 10.71 -14.31 6.80
CA ASP A 154 11.75 -13.39 7.21
C ASP A 154 11.85 -12.29 6.13
N VAL A 155 11.61 -11.03 6.51
CA VAL A 155 11.41 -9.92 5.55
C VAL A 155 12.60 -8.97 5.59
N ILE A 156 13.14 -8.62 4.41
CA ILE A 156 14.06 -7.50 4.24
C ILE A 156 13.33 -6.44 3.42
N ALA A 157 13.01 -5.33 4.06
CA ALA A 157 12.16 -4.28 3.53
C ALA A 157 12.94 -3.00 3.23
N PHE A 158 12.67 -2.39 2.09
CA PHE A 158 13.35 -1.18 1.61
C PHE A 158 12.34 -0.05 1.37
N GLU A 159 12.63 1.10 1.95
CA GLU A 159 11.88 2.35 1.76
C GLU A 159 12.86 3.52 1.64
N PRO A 160 12.80 4.31 0.56
CA PRO A 160 13.76 5.39 0.35
C PRO A 160 13.53 6.64 1.20
N LEU A 161 12.28 6.96 1.59
CA LEU A 161 11.97 8.21 2.27
C LEU A 161 12.24 8.14 3.78
N PRO A 162 13.19 8.95 4.33
CA PRO A 162 13.56 8.87 5.75
C PRO A 162 12.40 9.12 6.70
N ASN A 163 11.52 10.07 6.39
CA ASN A 163 10.34 10.40 7.21
C ASN A 163 9.31 9.26 7.24
N ILE A 164 9.21 8.46 6.19
CA ILE A 164 8.35 7.29 6.11
C ILE A 164 8.99 6.13 6.90
N CYS A 165 10.30 5.94 6.75
CA CYS A 165 11.05 4.97 7.55
C CYS A 165 10.89 5.18 9.06
N GLU A 166 10.87 6.43 9.53
CA GLU A 166 10.63 6.73 10.94
C GLU A 166 9.27 6.21 11.44
N ILE A 167 8.24 6.29 10.60
CA ILE A 167 6.91 5.76 10.91
C ILE A 167 6.94 4.23 10.85
N ALA A 168 7.58 3.65 9.84
CA ALA A 168 7.73 2.21 9.71
C ALA A 168 8.45 1.59 10.93
N TYR A 169 9.54 2.18 11.39
CA TYR A 169 10.23 1.73 12.61
C TYR A 169 9.34 1.77 13.85
N LYS A 170 8.49 2.82 13.97
CA LYS A 170 7.50 2.90 15.07
C LYS A 170 6.44 1.81 14.94
N ASN A 171 5.91 1.58 13.72
CA ASN A 171 4.92 0.55 13.46
C ASN A 171 5.48 -0.86 13.78
N ILE A 172 6.69 -1.16 13.36
CA ILE A 172 7.38 -2.42 13.70
C ILE A 172 7.59 -2.53 15.22
N GLY A 173 7.99 -1.43 15.88
CA GLY A 173 8.16 -1.36 17.33
C GLY A 173 6.88 -1.59 18.12
N LEU A 174 5.71 -1.17 17.58
CA LEU A 174 4.39 -1.41 18.16
C LEU A 174 3.93 -2.88 18.04
N ASN A 175 4.61 -3.68 17.21
CA ASN A 175 4.32 -5.09 16.94
C ASN A 175 5.54 -5.97 17.25
N PRO A 176 6.03 -6.00 18.51
CA PRO A 176 7.33 -6.57 18.87
C PRO A 176 7.47 -8.06 18.57
N GLN A 177 6.37 -8.80 18.45
CA GLN A 177 6.36 -10.23 18.11
C GLN A 177 6.91 -10.53 16.70
N TYR A 178 6.98 -9.53 15.81
CA TYR A 178 7.49 -9.65 14.44
C TYR A 178 8.86 -8.98 14.25
N LYS A 179 9.36 -8.26 15.24
CA LYS A 179 10.57 -7.43 15.13
C LYS A 179 11.78 -8.21 14.64
N GLU A 180 11.99 -9.43 15.16
CA GLU A 180 13.12 -10.28 14.78
C GLU A 180 13.00 -10.87 13.36
N LYS A 181 11.81 -10.82 12.77
CA LYS A 181 11.54 -11.28 11.40
C LYS A 181 11.71 -10.18 10.35
N ILE A 182 11.84 -8.91 10.78
CA ILE A 182 11.84 -7.77 9.84
C ILE A 182 13.15 -7.01 9.96
N ARG A 183 13.87 -6.89 8.85
CA ARG A 183 14.98 -5.97 8.68
C ARG A 183 14.53 -4.84 7.75
N PHE A 184 14.34 -3.65 8.30
CA PHE A 184 13.86 -2.47 7.57
C PHE A 184 15.02 -1.52 7.26
N ILE A 185 15.15 -1.08 6.00
CA ILE A 185 16.34 -0.40 5.48
C ILE A 185 15.91 0.86 4.72
N ASN A 186 16.50 1.99 5.08
CA ASN A 186 16.28 3.27 4.39
C ASN A 186 17.20 3.39 3.17
N LYS A 187 16.83 2.76 2.07
CA LYS A 187 17.46 2.87 0.74
C LYS A 187 16.41 2.66 -0.35
N ALA A 188 16.65 3.23 -1.51
CA ALA A 188 15.91 2.85 -2.72
C ALA A 188 16.52 1.58 -3.32
N VAL A 189 15.69 0.68 -3.85
CA VAL A 189 16.18 -0.41 -4.69
C VAL A 189 16.11 0.04 -6.16
N SER A 190 17.22 -0.17 -6.88
CA SER A 190 17.35 0.23 -8.28
C SER A 190 18.22 -0.77 -9.03
N TYR A 191 18.20 -0.69 -10.37
CA TYR A 191 19.05 -1.53 -11.23
C TYR A 191 20.54 -1.17 -11.17
N LYS A 192 20.91 -0.07 -10.52
CA LYS A 192 22.29 0.36 -10.34
C LYS A 192 22.51 0.98 -8.96
N LYS A 193 23.70 0.78 -8.41
CA LYS A 193 24.16 1.41 -7.17
C LYS A 193 24.51 2.87 -7.38
N GLY A 194 24.24 3.71 -6.39
CA GLY A 194 24.57 5.13 -6.40
C GLY A 194 23.54 5.96 -5.67
N LYS A 195 23.00 6.97 -6.34
CA LYS A 195 21.95 7.87 -5.84
C LYS A 195 20.94 8.16 -6.91
N ILE A 196 19.69 8.34 -6.50
CA ILE A 196 18.59 8.81 -7.34
C ILE A 196 17.86 9.96 -6.66
N THR A 197 17.21 10.79 -7.46
CA THR A 197 16.31 11.83 -6.97
C THR A 197 14.88 11.33 -7.00
N ILE A 198 14.19 11.36 -5.87
CA ILE A 198 12.79 10.99 -5.72
C ILE A 198 11.96 12.22 -5.44
N GLY A 199 10.92 12.42 -6.27
CA GLY A 199 9.89 13.41 -6.00
C GLY A 199 8.88 12.88 -5.00
N TYR A 200 8.39 13.70 -4.08
CA TYR A 200 7.42 13.28 -3.07
C TYR A 200 6.44 14.38 -2.66
N ASP A 201 5.29 13.97 -2.14
CA ASP A 201 4.31 14.83 -1.47
C ASP A 201 4.35 14.59 0.04
N ASN A 202 4.54 15.64 0.82
CA ASN A 202 4.54 15.56 2.30
C ASN A 202 3.24 15.04 2.90
N ASN A 203 2.15 15.09 2.15
CA ASN A 203 0.81 14.69 2.60
C ASN A 203 0.37 13.31 2.07
N ASN A 204 1.20 12.65 1.25
CA ASN A 204 0.86 11.38 0.64
C ASN A 204 2.12 10.58 0.29
N SER A 205 2.57 9.69 1.17
CA SER A 205 3.76 8.86 0.97
C SER A 205 3.60 7.87 -0.18
N ALA A 206 2.39 7.37 -0.39
CA ALA A 206 2.06 6.46 -1.49
C ALA A 206 2.18 7.11 -2.89
N SER A 207 2.63 8.37 -2.97
CA SER A 207 2.80 9.08 -4.24
C SER A 207 4.26 9.43 -4.54
N ALA A 208 5.22 8.93 -3.77
CA ALA A 208 6.63 9.19 -4.02
C ALA A 208 7.16 8.34 -5.18
N GLY A 209 7.96 8.90 -6.07
CA GLY A 209 8.55 8.14 -7.18
C GLY A 209 9.49 8.93 -8.05
N GLU A 210 10.33 8.24 -8.81
CA GLU A 210 11.28 8.82 -9.76
C GLU A 210 10.55 9.44 -10.98
N PHE A 211 9.39 8.89 -11.35
CA PHE A 211 8.66 9.26 -12.56
C PHE A 211 7.62 10.36 -12.35
N LYS A 212 7.37 10.77 -11.12
CA LYS A 212 6.40 11.81 -10.78
C LYS A 212 7.09 13.13 -10.49
N LYS A 213 6.54 14.24 -11.04
CA LYS A 213 6.99 15.59 -10.70
C LYS A 213 6.24 16.09 -9.47
N PHE A 214 6.96 16.30 -8.40
CA PHE A 214 6.48 16.88 -7.16
C PHE A 214 7.17 18.21 -6.87
N ASN A 215 6.63 18.96 -5.90
CA ASN A 215 7.24 20.21 -5.45
C ASN A 215 8.42 19.96 -4.51
N ASN A 216 8.53 18.77 -3.94
CA ASN A 216 9.64 18.36 -3.09
C ASN A 216 10.41 17.23 -3.76
N GLU A 217 11.72 17.26 -3.62
CA GLU A 217 12.64 16.25 -4.12
C GLU A 217 13.68 15.94 -3.05
N ILE A 218 14.11 14.67 -3.02
CA ILE A 218 15.20 14.22 -2.13
C ILE A 218 16.12 13.29 -2.88
N GLU A 219 17.43 13.43 -2.65
CA GLU A 219 18.42 12.48 -3.11
C GLU A 219 18.56 11.35 -2.10
N VAL A 220 18.44 10.10 -2.56
CA VAL A 220 18.50 8.89 -1.73
C VAL A 220 19.52 7.89 -2.28
N GLU A 221 20.12 7.12 -1.37
CA GLU A 221 21.04 6.03 -1.76
C GLU A 221 20.28 4.88 -2.40
N THR A 222 20.92 4.25 -3.40
CA THR A 222 20.39 3.06 -4.06
C THR A 222 21.22 1.82 -3.74
N ILE A 223 20.53 0.67 -3.76
CA ILE A 223 21.11 -0.67 -3.68
C ILE A 223 20.50 -1.53 -4.78
N THR A 224 21.27 -2.46 -5.36
CA THR A 224 20.74 -3.40 -6.37
C THR A 224 20.25 -4.69 -5.72
N ILE A 225 19.50 -5.51 -6.47
CA ILE A 225 19.09 -6.85 -6.02
C ILE A 225 20.33 -7.69 -5.68
N GLU A 226 21.35 -7.68 -6.52
CA GLU A 226 22.59 -8.43 -6.34
C GLU A 226 23.35 -7.98 -5.06
N ASP A 227 23.45 -6.65 -4.84
CA ASP A 227 24.02 -6.10 -3.62
C ASP A 227 23.25 -6.56 -2.36
N ILE A 228 21.89 -6.60 -2.43
CA ILE A 228 21.05 -7.08 -1.33
C ILE A 228 21.39 -8.53 -0.98
N LEU A 229 21.42 -9.40 -1.97
CA LEU A 229 21.71 -10.82 -1.75
C LEU A 229 23.09 -11.02 -1.14
N GLN A 230 24.08 -10.27 -1.62
CA GLN A 230 25.45 -10.33 -1.14
C GLN A 230 25.62 -9.73 0.27
N GLU A 231 25.08 -8.52 0.51
CA GLU A 231 25.25 -7.78 1.77
C GLU A 231 24.52 -8.48 2.93
N TYR A 232 23.34 -9.03 2.67
CA TYR A 232 22.51 -9.64 3.71
C TYR A 232 22.65 -11.17 3.78
N HIS A 233 23.44 -11.79 2.88
CA HIS A 233 23.72 -13.23 2.84
C HIS A 233 22.44 -14.07 2.83
N ILE A 234 21.46 -13.69 2.03
CA ILE A 234 20.17 -14.40 1.93
C ILE A 234 20.03 -15.16 0.62
N LYS A 235 19.31 -16.28 0.69
CA LYS A 235 18.71 -16.90 -0.47
C LYS A 235 17.27 -16.41 -0.52
N PRO A 236 16.87 -15.63 -1.52
CA PRO A 236 15.53 -15.10 -1.58
C PRO A 236 14.56 -16.16 -2.08
N ASP A 237 13.30 -16.08 -1.63
CA ASP A 237 12.21 -16.89 -2.14
C ASP A 237 11.20 -16.00 -2.88
N ILE A 238 10.77 -14.90 -2.29
CA ILE A 238 9.76 -14.00 -2.85
C ILE A 238 10.33 -12.59 -3.01
N LEU A 239 10.01 -11.96 -4.14
CA LEU A 239 10.24 -10.55 -4.42
C LEU A 239 8.89 -9.82 -4.50
N LYS A 240 8.62 -8.89 -3.57
CA LYS A 240 7.52 -7.92 -3.70
C LYS A 240 8.10 -6.59 -4.19
N ILE A 241 7.48 -6.02 -5.23
CA ILE A 241 7.85 -4.72 -5.80
C ILE A 241 6.61 -3.84 -5.87
N ASP A 242 6.68 -2.70 -5.21
CA ASP A 242 5.67 -1.66 -5.25
C ASP A 242 6.37 -0.32 -4.98
N CYS A 243 6.92 0.27 -6.01
CA CYS A 243 7.85 1.40 -5.88
C CYS A 243 7.54 2.55 -6.83
N GLU A 244 6.28 2.64 -7.26
CA GLU A 244 5.76 3.78 -8.01
C GLU A 244 6.54 4.08 -9.29
N GLY A 245 6.88 3.01 -10.04
CA GLY A 245 7.52 3.05 -11.37
C GLY A 245 8.90 2.41 -11.45
N CYS A 246 9.59 2.14 -10.35
CA CYS A 246 10.91 1.53 -10.37
C CYS A 246 10.91 0.07 -10.87
N GLU A 247 9.76 -0.61 -10.79
CA GLU A 247 9.55 -1.99 -11.25
C GLU A 247 10.02 -2.21 -12.68
N VAL A 248 9.79 -1.24 -13.55
CA VAL A 248 10.20 -1.32 -14.98
C VAL A 248 11.71 -1.48 -15.11
N ASN A 249 12.47 -0.68 -14.38
CA ASN A 249 13.93 -0.71 -14.48
C ASN A 249 14.53 -1.94 -13.80
N ILE A 250 13.93 -2.38 -12.68
CA ILE A 250 14.35 -3.59 -11.97
C ILE A 250 14.12 -4.81 -12.86
N ILE A 251 12.92 -5.00 -13.39
CA ILE A 251 12.55 -6.14 -14.25
C ILE A 251 13.42 -6.20 -15.53
N LYS A 252 13.75 -5.05 -16.13
CA LYS A 252 14.53 -5.02 -17.36
C LYS A 252 16.02 -5.25 -17.19
N ASN A 253 16.58 -5.04 -16.00
CA ASN A 253 18.03 -4.93 -15.84
C ASN A 253 18.61 -5.77 -14.70
N SER A 254 17.80 -6.50 -13.92
CA SER A 254 18.26 -7.39 -12.85
C SER A 254 18.03 -8.86 -13.23
N ASP A 255 18.92 -9.75 -12.80
CA ASP A 255 18.67 -11.19 -12.87
C ASP A 255 17.72 -11.56 -11.71
N LEU A 256 16.52 -12.00 -12.04
CA LEU A 256 15.49 -12.36 -11.08
C LEU A 256 15.25 -13.87 -11.00
N SER A 257 16.02 -14.67 -11.75
CA SER A 257 15.86 -16.12 -11.87
C SER A 257 15.99 -16.88 -10.55
N MET A 258 16.60 -16.26 -9.53
CA MET A 258 16.76 -16.85 -8.20
C MET A 258 15.51 -16.82 -7.34
N PHE A 259 14.48 -16.00 -7.70
CA PHE A 259 13.23 -15.94 -6.97
C PHE A 259 12.29 -17.05 -7.41
N SER A 260 11.54 -17.61 -6.46
CA SER A 260 10.45 -18.55 -6.75
C SER A 260 9.15 -17.82 -7.12
N GLU A 261 8.95 -16.63 -6.57
CA GLU A 261 7.74 -15.84 -6.82
C GLU A 261 8.08 -14.35 -6.93
N ILE A 262 7.37 -13.63 -7.81
CA ILE A 262 7.44 -12.18 -7.92
C ILE A 262 6.01 -11.64 -7.83
N ILE A 263 5.80 -10.71 -6.90
CA ILE A 263 4.55 -9.98 -6.72
C ILE A 263 4.87 -8.51 -6.98
N MET A 264 4.29 -7.93 -8.02
CA MET A 264 4.56 -6.53 -8.34
C MET A 264 3.29 -5.72 -8.57
N GLU A 265 3.25 -4.51 -8.04
CA GLU A 265 2.31 -3.51 -8.50
C GLU A 265 2.90 -2.83 -9.75
N TYR A 266 2.12 -2.80 -10.85
CA TYR A 266 2.53 -2.11 -12.06
C TYR A 266 1.88 -0.74 -12.17
N HIS A 267 2.63 0.23 -12.75
CA HIS A 267 2.24 1.63 -12.83
C HIS A 267 2.35 2.16 -14.27
N THR A 268 1.57 1.58 -15.19
CA THR A 268 1.55 1.97 -16.61
C THR A 268 1.22 3.47 -16.79
N ASN A 269 0.36 4.01 -15.93
CA ASN A 269 -0.07 5.41 -15.95
C ASN A 269 1.07 6.42 -15.66
N PHE A 270 2.16 6.00 -15.01
CA PHE A 270 3.33 6.82 -14.73
C PHE A 270 4.49 6.51 -15.64
N THR A 271 4.73 5.23 -15.87
CA THR A 271 5.88 4.73 -16.63
C THR A 271 5.65 4.75 -18.13
N GLY A 272 4.38 4.70 -18.57
CA GLY A 272 4.02 4.51 -19.97
C GLY A 272 4.38 3.13 -20.53
N VAL A 273 4.84 2.22 -19.67
CA VAL A 273 5.19 0.84 -20.05
C VAL A 273 4.01 -0.05 -19.77
N ASP A 274 3.50 -0.74 -20.81
CA ASP A 274 2.40 -1.71 -20.72
C ASP A 274 2.82 -2.89 -19.83
N GLU A 275 1.93 -3.34 -18.96
CA GLU A 275 2.16 -4.45 -18.03
C GLU A 275 2.49 -5.76 -18.74
N ASN A 276 1.97 -5.98 -19.94
CA ASN A 276 2.27 -7.16 -20.73
C ASN A 276 3.75 -7.23 -21.13
N ILE A 277 4.43 -6.09 -21.30
CA ILE A 277 5.87 -6.06 -21.58
C ILE A 277 6.65 -6.61 -20.39
N LEU A 278 6.23 -6.29 -19.15
CA LEU A 278 6.88 -6.80 -17.94
C LEU A 278 6.63 -8.30 -17.77
N ILE A 279 5.42 -8.76 -18.06
CA ILE A 279 5.06 -10.18 -18.07
C ILE A 279 5.91 -10.93 -19.11
N ASP A 280 5.99 -10.44 -20.35
CA ASP A 280 6.78 -11.05 -21.42
C ASP A 280 8.27 -11.20 -21.09
N ILE A 281 8.84 -10.23 -20.34
CA ILE A 281 10.23 -10.31 -19.87
C ILE A 281 10.38 -11.43 -18.87
N LEU A 282 9.51 -11.48 -17.85
CA LEU A 282 9.56 -12.50 -16.81
C LEU A 282 9.27 -13.91 -17.35
N GLU A 283 8.37 -14.04 -18.33
CA GLU A 283 8.12 -15.34 -19.00
C GLU A 283 9.37 -15.87 -19.71
N LYS A 284 10.19 -15.01 -20.31
CA LYS A 284 11.49 -15.40 -20.89
C LYS A 284 12.52 -15.83 -19.84
N GLU A 285 12.35 -15.42 -18.60
CA GLU A 285 13.16 -15.84 -17.44
C GLU A 285 12.56 -17.04 -16.69
N ASN A 286 11.66 -17.79 -17.33
CA ASN A 286 10.99 -18.98 -16.80
C ASN A 286 9.99 -18.70 -15.67
N PHE A 287 9.42 -17.51 -15.62
CA PHE A 287 8.25 -17.26 -14.79
C PHE A 287 6.97 -17.53 -15.58
N ARG A 288 5.93 -17.93 -14.89
CA ARG A 288 4.58 -18.09 -15.42
C ARG A 288 3.65 -17.12 -14.70
N LEU A 289 2.76 -16.47 -15.44
CA LEU A 289 1.71 -15.65 -14.87
C LEU A 289 0.74 -16.52 -14.05
N GLU A 290 0.67 -16.29 -12.76
CA GLU A 290 -0.28 -16.95 -11.84
C GLU A 290 -1.58 -16.17 -11.75
N SER A 291 -1.49 -14.85 -11.56
CA SER A 291 -2.67 -13.98 -11.55
C SER A 291 -2.32 -12.54 -11.90
N ILE A 292 -3.34 -11.82 -12.40
CA ILE A 292 -3.33 -10.37 -12.56
C ILE A 292 -4.61 -9.78 -11.96
N LYS A 293 -4.47 -8.84 -11.04
CA LYS A 293 -5.56 -8.12 -10.39
C LYS A 293 -5.48 -6.65 -10.79
N LYS A 294 -6.43 -6.19 -11.59
CA LYS A 294 -6.50 -4.77 -11.96
C LYS A 294 -6.89 -3.92 -10.76
N GLY A 295 -6.17 -2.83 -10.56
CA GLY A 295 -6.48 -1.84 -9.54
C GLY A 295 -7.73 -1.01 -9.88
N ASN A 296 -8.17 -0.19 -8.93
CA ASN A 296 -9.28 0.74 -9.15
C ASN A 296 -8.87 1.96 -10.00
N THR A 297 -7.58 2.19 -10.15
CA THR A 297 -7.00 3.24 -11.01
C THR A 297 -6.58 2.60 -12.33
N GLU A 298 -6.96 3.21 -13.44
CA GLU A 298 -6.55 2.75 -14.76
C GLU A 298 -5.03 2.80 -14.90
N GLY A 299 -4.42 1.73 -15.43
CA GLY A 299 -2.98 1.60 -15.57
C GLY A 299 -2.23 1.21 -14.30
N MET A 300 -2.93 0.68 -13.30
CA MET A 300 -2.36 0.12 -12.07
C MET A 300 -2.98 -1.24 -11.74
N GLY A 301 -2.23 -2.08 -11.07
CA GLY A 301 -2.70 -3.38 -10.58
C GLY A 301 -1.55 -4.27 -10.13
N ILE A 302 -1.90 -5.45 -9.63
CA ILE A 302 -0.94 -6.41 -9.08
C ILE A 302 -0.79 -7.59 -10.01
N ILE A 303 0.44 -7.95 -10.31
CA ILE A 303 0.84 -9.14 -11.06
C ILE A 303 1.53 -10.11 -10.10
N HIS A 304 1.16 -11.38 -10.16
CA HIS A 304 1.83 -12.47 -9.46
C HIS A 304 2.39 -13.46 -10.49
N MET A 305 3.70 -13.66 -10.43
CA MET A 305 4.46 -14.55 -11.30
C MET A 305 5.12 -15.64 -10.47
N VAL A 306 5.13 -16.88 -10.97
CA VAL A 306 5.73 -18.04 -10.30
C VAL A 306 6.80 -18.66 -11.22
N ASN A 307 7.98 -18.91 -10.67
CA ASN A 307 9.08 -19.53 -11.39
C ASN A 307 8.80 -21.03 -11.59
N VAL A 308 8.81 -21.47 -12.85
CA VAL A 308 8.48 -22.86 -13.22
C VAL A 308 9.61 -23.85 -12.95
N ASN A 309 10.81 -23.37 -12.60
CA ASN A 309 11.99 -24.19 -12.34
C ASN A 309 12.31 -24.35 -10.84
N GLN A 310 11.48 -23.77 -9.95
CA GLN A 310 11.71 -23.81 -8.49
C GLN A 310 10.53 -24.42 -7.71
#